data_40485dedebfc0227a923b492f6e6b449
#
_entry.id   40485dedebfc0227a923b492f6e6b449
#
_cell.length_a   1.000
_cell.length_b   1.000
_cell.length_c   1.000
_cell.angle_alpha   90.00
_cell.angle_beta   90.00
_cell.angle_gamma   90.00
#
_symmetry.space_group_name_H-M   'P 1'
#
loop_
_entity.id
_entity.type
_entity.pdbx_description
1 polymer ?
#
loop_
_entity_poly.entity_id
_entity_poly.type
_entity_poly.pdbx_seq_one_letter_code
_entity_poly.pdbx_strand_id
1 'polypeptide(L)' 'SDISVLEMVDSPIVFNPNQALFKVAREKGWMIVLERKDMVYGMVQENGQYTLKQVNV' A
#
# COMPACT_ATOMS: atom_id res chain seq x y z
N SER A 1 -0.49 -5.17 -12.79
CA SER A 1 -0.65 -3.73 -12.82
C SER A 1 0.62 -3.06 -13.30
N ASP A 2 0.50 -1.88 -13.74
CA ASP A 2 1.59 -1.16 -14.37
C ASP A 2 2.23 -0.21 -13.36
N ILE A 3 3.40 -0.59 -12.88
CA ILE A 3 4.14 0.20 -11.89
C ILE A 3 4.48 1.58 -12.46
N SER A 4 4.79 1.65 -13.74
CA SER A 4 5.13 2.92 -14.38
C SER A 4 3.98 3.92 -14.29
N VAL A 5 2.75 3.45 -14.46
CA VAL A 5 1.58 4.31 -14.35
C VAL A 5 1.42 4.81 -12.92
N LEU A 6 1.64 3.94 -11.95
CA LEU A 6 1.53 4.33 -10.53
C LEU A 6 2.57 5.38 -10.16
N GLU A 7 3.75 5.31 -10.76
CA GLU A 7 4.80 6.30 -10.48
C GLU A 7 4.45 7.69 -10.99
N MET A 8 3.46 7.81 -11.88
CA MET A 8 3.01 9.10 -12.39
C MET A 8 1.98 9.76 -11.48
N VAL A 9 1.53 9.05 -10.45
CA VAL A 9 0.54 9.57 -9.50
C VAL A 9 1.27 10.07 -8.27
N ASP A 10 0.85 11.24 -7.76
CA ASP A 10 1.53 11.85 -6.62
C ASP A 10 1.48 11.00 -5.36
N SER A 11 0.34 10.40 -5.07
CA SER A 11 0.16 9.62 -3.84
C SER A 11 -0.62 8.36 -4.15
N PRO A 12 0.00 7.39 -4.80
CA PRO A 12 -0.73 6.17 -5.17
C PRO A 12 -1.08 5.33 -3.96
N ILE A 13 -2.22 4.67 -4.06
CA ILE A 13 -2.67 3.71 -3.08
C ILE A 13 -2.77 2.37 -3.79
N VAL A 14 -2.06 1.37 -3.30
CA VAL A 14 -2.09 0.04 -3.91
C VAL A 14 -2.94 -0.89 -3.05
N PHE A 15 -3.80 -1.64 -3.71
CA PHE A 15 -4.79 -2.49 -3.05
C PHE A 15 -4.42 -3.96 -3.29
N ASN A 16 -4.22 -4.70 -2.21
CA ASN A 16 -3.88 -6.13 -2.25
C ASN A 16 -2.78 -6.43 -3.28
N PRO A 17 -1.62 -5.76 -3.19
CA PRO A 17 -0.59 -5.94 -4.20
C PRO A 17 0.03 -7.33 -4.14
N ASN A 18 0.51 -7.81 -5.30
CA ASN A 18 1.33 -9.01 -5.32
C ASN A 18 2.70 -8.68 -4.72
N GLN A 19 3.57 -9.69 -4.63
CA GLN A 19 4.86 -9.51 -3.97
C GLN A 19 5.72 -8.45 -4.63
N ALA A 20 5.75 -8.42 -5.95
CA ALA A 20 6.59 -7.46 -6.67
C ALA A 20 6.10 -6.04 -6.44
N LEU A 21 4.80 -5.82 -6.55
CA LEU A 21 4.22 -4.50 -6.33
C LEU A 21 4.32 -4.09 -4.87
N PHE A 22 4.14 -5.04 -3.96
CA PHE A 22 4.30 -4.77 -2.53
C PHE A 22 5.71 -4.24 -2.22
N LYS A 23 6.71 -4.87 -2.80
CA LYS A 23 8.09 -4.45 -2.58
C LYS A 23 8.32 -3.03 -3.08
N VAL A 24 7.84 -2.72 -4.29
CA VAL A 24 7.99 -1.39 -4.86
C VAL A 24 7.23 -0.36 -4.02
N ALA A 25 6.00 -0.67 -3.64
CA ALA A 25 5.19 0.25 -2.84
C ALA A 25 5.88 0.57 -1.51
N ARG A 26 6.47 -0.45 -0.88
CA ARG A 26 7.18 -0.26 0.38
C ARG A 26 8.41 0.60 0.19
N GLU A 27 9.16 0.37 -0.88
CA GLU A 27 10.37 1.15 -1.16
C GLU A 27 10.04 2.61 -1.48
N LYS A 28 8.90 2.83 -2.13
CA LYS A 28 8.48 4.17 -2.52
C LYS A 28 7.68 4.89 -1.42
N GLY A 29 7.31 4.17 -0.37
CA GLY A 29 6.50 4.74 0.70
C GLY A 29 5.05 4.96 0.34
N TRP A 30 4.52 4.21 -0.64
CA TRP A 30 3.12 4.30 -1.03
C TRP A 30 2.22 3.67 0.00
N MET A 31 0.99 4.18 0.10
CA MET A 31 0.00 3.56 0.97
C MET A 31 -0.43 2.21 0.41
N ILE A 32 -0.53 1.23 1.28
CA ILE A 32 -0.91 -0.13 0.90
C ILE A 32 -2.18 -0.49 1.67
N VAL A 33 -3.19 -0.98 0.96
CA VAL A 33 -4.43 -1.44 1.58
C VAL A 33 -4.51 -2.95 1.40
N LEU A 34 -4.69 -3.66 2.50
CA LEU A 34 -4.79 -5.12 2.49
C LEU A 34 -6.17 -5.53 2.97
N GLU A 35 -6.85 -6.33 2.18
CA GLU A 35 -8.12 -6.92 2.57
C GLU A 35 -7.92 -8.39 2.85
N ARG A 36 -8.34 -8.83 4.03
CA ARG A 36 -8.22 -10.22 4.46
C ARG A 36 -9.51 -10.64 5.13
N LYS A 37 -10.26 -11.51 4.47
CA LYS A 37 -11.56 -11.99 4.96
C LYS A 37 -12.46 -10.77 5.24
N ASP A 38 -12.81 -10.55 6.49
CA ASP A 38 -13.72 -9.47 6.87
C ASP A 38 -12.96 -8.25 7.38
N MET A 39 -11.66 -8.21 7.20
CA MET A 39 -10.81 -7.17 7.77
C MET A 39 -10.11 -6.40 6.66
N VAL A 40 -10.01 -5.09 6.83
CA VAL A 40 -9.26 -4.23 5.93
C VAL A 40 -8.19 -3.52 6.74
N TYR A 41 -6.97 -3.55 6.23
CA TYR A 41 -5.82 -2.94 6.89
C TYR A 41 -5.19 -1.93 5.96
N GLY A 42 -4.83 -0.77 6.53
CA GLY A 42 -4.03 0.21 5.81
C GLY A 42 -2.62 0.21 6.35
N MET A 43 -1.64 0.20 5.46
CA MET A 43 -0.24 0.33 5.83
C MET A 43 0.24 1.70 5.38
N VAL A 44 0.58 2.54 6.34
CA VAL A 44 0.99 3.91 6.09
C VAL A 44 2.41 4.10 6.61
N GLN A 45 3.24 4.73 5.80
CA GLN A 45 4.61 5.00 6.20
C GLN A 45 4.65 6.30 7.00
N GLU A 46 5.22 6.21 8.19
CA GLU A 46 5.43 7.36 9.07
C GLU A 46 6.84 7.30 9.61
N ASN A 47 7.59 8.37 9.42
CA ASN A 47 8.96 8.47 9.92
C ASN A 47 9.84 7.29 9.44
N GLY A 48 9.66 6.88 8.20
CA GLY A 48 10.44 5.80 7.62
C GLY A 48 9.99 4.40 8.01
N GLN A 49 8.90 4.29 8.76
CA GLN A 49 8.38 3.00 9.19
C GLN A 49 6.91 2.87 8.82
N TYR A 50 6.50 1.64 8.48
CA TYR A 50 5.10 1.37 8.19
C TYR A 50 4.34 1.11 9.47
N THR A 51 3.16 1.72 9.57
CA THR A 51 2.20 1.47 10.64
C THR A 51 1.01 0.75 10.04
N LEU A 52 0.64 -0.37 10.63
CA LEU A 52 -0.52 -1.15 10.20
C LEU A 52 -1.73 -0.72 11.02
N LYS A 53 -2.78 -0.30 10.33
CA LYS A 53 -4.01 0.14 10.99
C LYS A 53 -5.18 -0.62 10.42
N GLN A 54 -6.06 -1.11 11.29
CA GLN A 54 -7.32 -1.71 10.85
C GLN A 54 -8.29 -0.60 10.47
N VAL A 55 -8.91 -0.76 9.32
CA VAL A 55 -9.87 0.20 8.83
C VAL A 55 -11.28 -0.35 9.07
N ASN A 56 -12.14 0.44 9.69
CA ASN A 56 -13.53 0.09 9.89
C ASN A 56 -14.31 0.46 8.63
N VAL A 57 -15.02 -0.53 8.11
CA VAL A 57 -15.77 -0.33 6.87
C VAL A 57 -17.26 -0.33 7.15
#